data_175c9195f9d14dc825d77c5868bdde44
#
_entry.id   175c9195f9d14dc825d77c5868bdde44
#
_cell.length_a   1.000
_cell.length_b   1.000
_cell.length_c   1.000
_cell.angle_alpha   90.00
_cell.angle_beta   90.00
_cell.angle_gamma   90.00
#
_symmetry.space_group_name_H-M   'P 1'
#
loop_
_entity.id
_entity.type
_entity.pdbx_description
1 polymer ?
#
loop_
_entity_poly.entity_id
_entity_poly.type
_entity_poly.pdbx_seq_one_letter_code
_entity_poly.pdbx_strand_id
1 'polypeptide(L)'
;MAWPREDVEAIDALYAPGAVFYSHPFREPQAPSEYAAWAFGEQREAECRFGVPIVEGPRAAVDWWGVVTSADGSVETLAGTSLLRFDDAGLVTEQRDVWAGHEGRVELSAWPNVT
;
A
#
# COMPACT_ATOMS: atom_id res chain seq x y z
N MET A 1 7.04 6.50 7.09
CA MET A 1 6.27 5.42 6.49
C MET A 1 6.98 4.09 6.67
N ALA A 2 6.29 3.08 7.18
CA ALA A 2 6.91 1.80 7.51
C ALA A 2 7.25 0.94 6.27
N TRP A 3 6.49 1.09 5.18
CA TRP A 3 6.69 0.25 4.00
C TRP A 3 8.08 0.38 3.36
N PRO A 4 8.62 1.59 3.10
CA PRO A 4 9.97 1.68 2.52
C PRO A 4 11.06 1.12 3.43
N ARG A 5 10.80 1.04 4.75
CA ARG A 5 11.74 0.47 5.72
C ARG A 5 11.56 -1.03 5.91
N GLU A 6 10.57 -1.63 5.23
CA GLU A 6 10.27 -3.04 5.32
C GLU A 6 10.03 -3.53 6.76
N ASP A 7 9.36 -2.70 7.57
CA ASP A 7 9.06 -3.00 8.97
C ASP A 7 7.68 -3.64 9.10
N VAL A 8 7.65 -4.97 9.12
CA VAL A 8 6.41 -5.75 9.19
C VAL A 8 5.66 -5.49 10.51
N GLU A 9 6.38 -5.37 11.62
CA GLU A 9 5.74 -5.13 12.92
C GLU A 9 5.07 -3.76 12.97
N ALA A 10 5.73 -2.72 12.45
CA ALA A 10 5.16 -1.39 12.39
C ALA A 10 3.93 -1.34 11.49
N ILE A 11 3.93 -2.07 10.38
CA ILE A 11 2.77 -2.16 9.50
C ILE A 11 1.63 -2.88 10.21
N ASP A 12 1.90 -4.02 10.84
CA ASP A 12 0.88 -4.78 11.55
C ASP A 12 0.22 -3.96 12.66
N ALA A 13 0.96 -3.09 13.33
CA ALA A 13 0.45 -2.23 14.40
C ALA A 13 -0.58 -1.18 13.93
N LEU A 14 -0.67 -0.91 12.63
CA LEU A 14 -1.66 0.01 12.05
C LEU A 14 -3.04 -0.63 11.88
N TYR A 15 -3.12 -1.96 11.99
CA TYR A 15 -4.31 -2.73 11.67
C TYR A 15 -4.93 -3.34 12.91
N ALA A 16 -6.27 -3.44 12.90
CA ALA A 16 -7.00 -4.13 13.94
C ALA A 16 -6.76 -5.64 13.87
N PRO A 17 -6.90 -6.38 14.98
CA PRO A 17 -6.88 -7.84 14.93
C PRO A 17 -7.96 -8.34 13.96
N GLY A 18 -7.59 -9.28 13.10
CA GLY A 18 -8.50 -9.81 12.09
C GLY A 18 -8.72 -8.94 10.88
N ALA A 19 -7.95 -7.86 10.71
CA ALA A 19 -8.04 -6.98 9.54
C ALA A 19 -7.77 -7.75 8.25
N VAL A 20 -8.42 -7.31 7.17
CA VAL A 20 -8.33 -7.96 5.87
C VAL A 20 -7.70 -7.00 4.86
N PHE A 21 -6.74 -7.50 4.09
CA PHE A 21 -6.06 -6.73 3.07
C PHE A 21 -6.25 -7.37 1.70
N TYR A 22 -6.82 -6.61 0.77
CA TYR A 22 -6.90 -6.96 -0.64
C TYR A 22 -5.82 -6.17 -1.38
N SER A 23 -4.72 -6.82 -1.72
CA SER A 23 -3.58 -6.14 -2.36
C SER A 23 -3.83 -5.82 -3.84
N HIS A 24 -4.90 -6.37 -4.43
CA HIS A 24 -5.33 -6.13 -5.80
C HIS A 24 -6.76 -6.65 -5.95
N PRO A 25 -7.60 -6.04 -6.82
CA PRO A 25 -8.99 -6.50 -6.98
C PRO A 25 -9.17 -7.97 -7.33
N PHE A 26 -8.20 -8.56 -8.00
CA PHE A 26 -8.27 -9.96 -8.43
C PHE A 26 -7.47 -10.92 -7.54
N ARG A 27 -6.93 -10.45 -6.43
CA ARG A 27 -6.21 -11.30 -5.48
C ARG A 27 -7.10 -11.66 -4.31
N GLU A 28 -6.82 -12.84 -3.72
CA GLU A 28 -7.46 -13.26 -2.50
C GLU A 28 -7.04 -12.36 -1.33
N PRO A 29 -7.92 -12.14 -0.35
CA PRO A 29 -7.55 -11.35 0.82
C PRO A 29 -6.49 -12.05 1.66
N GLN A 30 -5.65 -11.24 2.30
CA GLN A 30 -4.59 -11.71 3.19
C GLN A 30 -4.60 -10.91 4.49
N ALA A 31 -3.97 -11.44 5.55
CA ALA A 31 -3.66 -10.62 6.70
C ALA A 31 -2.57 -9.61 6.29
N PRO A 32 -2.65 -8.35 6.78
CA PRO A 32 -1.68 -7.33 6.38
C PRO A 32 -0.22 -7.72 6.61
N SER A 33 0.08 -8.36 7.74
CA SER A 33 1.44 -8.81 8.05
C SER A 33 1.92 -9.91 7.11
N GLU A 34 1.04 -10.80 6.68
CA GLU A 34 1.38 -11.85 5.71
C GLU A 34 1.76 -11.24 4.36
N TYR A 35 0.97 -10.27 3.90
CA TYR A 35 1.26 -9.58 2.65
C TYR A 35 2.57 -8.81 2.74
N ALA A 36 2.80 -8.07 3.83
CA ALA A 36 4.02 -7.29 4.02
C ALA A 36 5.26 -8.19 4.02
N ALA A 37 5.20 -9.31 4.72
CA ALA A 37 6.31 -10.26 4.77
C ALA A 37 6.62 -10.83 3.38
N TRP A 38 5.58 -11.19 2.60
CA TRP A 38 5.77 -11.68 1.25
C TRP A 38 6.37 -10.61 0.34
N ALA A 39 5.82 -9.40 0.35
CA ALA A 39 6.28 -8.31 -0.51
C ALA A 39 7.72 -7.92 -0.19
N PHE A 40 8.08 -7.86 1.09
CA PHE A 40 9.45 -7.52 1.49
C PHE A 40 10.45 -8.59 1.09
N GLY A 41 10.02 -9.85 1.02
CA GLY A 41 10.88 -10.94 0.53
C GLY A 41 11.15 -10.85 -0.96
N GLU A 42 10.24 -10.23 -1.75
CA GLU A 42 10.35 -10.11 -3.20
C GLU A 42 11.05 -8.81 -3.64
N GLN A 43 11.04 -7.77 -2.81
CA GLN A 43 11.60 -6.48 -3.18
C GLN A 43 12.98 -6.24 -2.55
N ARG A 44 13.86 -5.54 -3.27
CA ARG A 44 15.15 -5.11 -2.77
C ARG A 44 15.12 -3.70 -2.25
N GLU A 45 14.37 -2.82 -2.91
CA GLU A 45 14.15 -1.45 -2.44
C GLU A 45 12.82 -0.93 -2.96
N ALA A 46 12.30 0.08 -2.28
CA ALA A 46 11.06 0.73 -2.68
C ALA A 46 11.12 2.22 -2.39
N GLU A 47 10.54 3.01 -3.31
CA GLU A 47 10.31 4.44 -3.12
C GLU A 47 8.81 4.66 -3.20
N CYS A 48 8.23 5.36 -2.21
CA CYS A 48 6.79 5.59 -2.16
C CYS A 48 6.47 7.06 -1.91
N ARG A 49 5.42 7.55 -2.56
CA ARG A 49 4.83 8.87 -2.31
C ARG A 49 3.34 8.71 -2.11
N PHE A 50 2.79 9.41 -1.13
CA PHE A 50 1.37 9.35 -0.79
C PHE A 50 0.74 10.74 -0.95
N GLY A 51 -0.47 10.75 -1.47
CA GLY A 51 -1.26 11.96 -1.59
C GLY A 51 -1.94 12.32 -0.27
N VAL A 52 -2.72 13.39 -0.31
CA VAL A 52 -3.53 13.80 0.84
C VAL A 52 -4.77 12.91 0.90
N PRO A 53 -5.02 12.24 2.05
CA PRO A 53 -6.19 11.38 2.17
C PRO A 53 -7.51 12.15 2.06
N ILE A 54 -8.49 11.50 1.44
CA ILE A 54 -9.88 11.94 1.46
C ILE A 54 -10.55 11.11 2.54
N VAL A 55 -11.15 11.77 3.55
CA VAL A 55 -11.71 11.10 4.71
C VAL A 55 -13.19 11.39 4.84
N GLU A 56 -13.99 10.35 5.06
CA GLU A 56 -15.42 10.47 5.35
C GLU A 56 -15.77 9.46 6.45
N GLY A 57 -16.05 9.95 7.66
CA GLY A 57 -16.37 9.08 8.79
C GLY A 57 -15.27 8.04 9.02
N PRO A 58 -15.63 6.74 9.11
CA PRO A 58 -14.65 5.68 9.33
C PRO A 58 -13.96 5.19 8.07
N ARG A 59 -14.06 5.93 6.96
CA ARG A 59 -13.47 5.53 5.67
C ARG A 59 -12.50 6.58 5.16
N ALA A 60 -11.47 6.14 4.46
CA ALA A 60 -10.53 7.03 3.80
C ALA A 60 -10.08 6.45 2.46
N ALA A 61 -9.70 7.33 1.56
CA ALA A 61 -9.05 6.97 0.31
C ALA A 61 -7.77 7.79 0.18
N VAL A 62 -6.69 7.16 -0.26
CA VAL A 62 -5.42 7.85 -0.47
C VAL A 62 -4.77 7.36 -1.75
N ASP A 63 -4.39 8.31 -2.60
CA ASP A 63 -3.61 8.01 -3.81
C ASP A 63 -2.17 7.78 -3.45
N TRP A 64 -1.50 6.93 -4.22
CA TRP A 64 -0.08 6.69 -4.04
C TRP A 64 0.61 6.34 -5.36
N TRP A 65 1.92 6.56 -5.35
CA TRP A 65 2.82 6.22 -6.44
C TRP A 65 4.06 5.59 -5.81
N GLY A 66 4.59 4.57 -6.45
CA GLY A 66 5.78 3.93 -5.94
C GLY A 66 6.60 3.27 -7.03
N VAL A 67 7.87 3.09 -6.74
CA VAL A 67 8.80 2.32 -7.58
C VAL A 67 9.36 1.22 -6.73
N VAL A 68 9.26 0.00 -7.24
CA VAL A 68 9.75 -1.20 -6.54
C VAL A 68 10.87 -1.81 -7.39
N THR A 69 12.00 -2.09 -6.74
CA THR A 69 13.09 -2.85 -7.35
C THR A 69 13.11 -4.23 -6.69
N SER A 70 12.91 -5.25 -7.51
CA SER A 70 12.87 -6.63 -7.04
C SER A 70 14.27 -7.19 -6.84
N ALA A 71 14.36 -8.35 -6.17
CA ALA A 71 15.63 -9.01 -5.89
C ALA A 71 16.42 -9.36 -7.16
N ASP A 72 15.74 -9.57 -8.29
CA ASP A 72 16.37 -9.85 -9.57
C ASP A 72 16.83 -8.59 -10.32
N GLY A 73 16.62 -7.40 -9.71
CA GLY A 73 17.01 -6.12 -10.32
C GLY A 73 15.94 -5.49 -11.21
N SER A 74 14.81 -6.16 -11.43
CA SER A 74 13.72 -5.58 -12.21
C SER A 74 13.09 -4.39 -11.48
N VAL A 75 12.64 -3.39 -12.26
CA VAL A 75 12.05 -2.16 -11.73
C VAL A 75 10.64 -2.03 -12.27
N GLU A 76 9.70 -1.72 -11.38
CA GLU A 76 8.30 -1.50 -11.74
C GLU A 76 7.78 -0.25 -11.03
N THR A 77 7.00 0.55 -11.74
CA THR A 77 6.27 1.68 -11.16
C THR A 77 4.84 1.27 -10.95
N LEU A 78 4.33 1.53 -9.76
CA LEU A 78 2.95 1.26 -9.37
C LEU A 78 2.27 2.57 -9.04
N ALA A 79 1.02 2.72 -9.48
CA ALA A 79 0.21 3.88 -9.12
C ALA A 79 -1.21 3.43 -8.83
N GLY A 80 -1.80 3.95 -7.79
CA GLY A 80 -3.12 3.52 -7.41
C GLY A 80 -3.72 4.28 -6.24
N THR A 81 -4.75 3.67 -5.67
CA THR A 81 -5.51 4.23 -4.56
C THR A 81 -5.78 3.13 -3.56
N SER A 82 -5.62 3.44 -2.29
CA SER A 82 -5.98 2.54 -1.20
C SER A 82 -7.28 3.02 -0.56
N LEU A 83 -8.21 2.10 -0.40
CA LEU A 83 -9.50 2.33 0.26
C LEU A 83 -9.42 1.69 1.64
N LEU A 84 -9.61 2.50 2.67
CA LEU A 84 -9.40 2.09 4.06
C LEU A 84 -10.69 2.21 4.86
N ARG A 85 -10.88 1.28 5.78
CA ARG A 85 -11.93 1.33 6.79
C ARG A 85 -11.30 1.21 8.17
N PHE A 86 -11.76 2.02 9.12
CA PHE A 86 -11.19 2.10 10.47
C PHE A 86 -12.22 1.71 11.52
N ASP A 87 -11.75 1.17 12.64
CA ASP A 87 -12.57 0.96 13.83
C ASP A 87 -12.58 2.22 14.72
N ASP A 88 -13.29 2.14 15.86
CA ASP A 88 -13.41 3.27 16.80
C ASP A 88 -12.07 3.64 17.46
N ALA A 89 -11.10 2.72 17.46
CA ALA A 89 -9.77 2.97 17.99
C ALA A 89 -8.83 3.60 16.96
N GLY A 90 -9.30 3.78 15.72
CA GLY A 90 -8.49 4.35 14.64
C GLY A 90 -7.59 3.33 13.94
N LEU A 91 -7.81 2.05 14.18
CA LEU A 91 -7.05 0.99 13.49
C LEU A 91 -7.76 0.55 12.21
N VAL A 92 -6.99 0.19 11.20
CA VAL A 92 -7.54 -0.27 9.92
C VAL A 92 -8.14 -1.66 10.09
N THR A 93 -9.41 -1.81 9.70
CA THR A 93 -10.11 -3.10 9.72
C THR A 93 -10.14 -3.74 8.34
N GLU A 94 -10.10 -2.94 7.28
CA GLU A 94 -10.09 -3.42 5.90
C GLU A 94 -9.30 -2.44 5.04
N GLN A 95 -8.47 -2.97 4.16
CA GLN A 95 -7.80 -2.19 3.13
C GLN A 95 -7.96 -2.88 1.80
N ARG A 96 -8.34 -2.10 0.78
CA ARG A 96 -8.40 -2.56 -0.60
C ARG A 96 -7.56 -1.64 -1.46
N ASP A 97 -6.59 -2.21 -2.16
CA ASP A 97 -5.74 -1.48 -3.08
C ASP A 97 -6.21 -1.72 -4.50
N VAL A 98 -6.33 -0.63 -5.25
CA VAL A 98 -6.61 -0.65 -6.69
C VAL A 98 -5.46 0.05 -7.37
N TRP A 99 -4.73 -0.65 -8.23
CA TRP A 99 -3.52 -0.09 -8.82
C TRP A 99 -3.24 -0.67 -10.20
N ALA A 100 -2.35 0.02 -10.91
CA ALA A 100 -1.79 -0.43 -12.17
C ALA A 100 -0.27 -0.38 -12.08
N GLY A 101 0.39 -1.28 -12.80
CA GLY A 101 1.83 -1.35 -12.87
C GLY A 101 2.35 -1.02 -14.25
N HIS A 102 3.55 -0.47 -14.30
CA HIS A 102 4.26 -0.17 -15.53
C HIS A 102 5.72 -0.56 -15.36
N GLU A 103 6.27 -1.26 -16.35
CA GLU A 103 7.66 -1.66 -16.33
C GLU A 103 8.57 -0.43 -16.36
N GLY A 104 9.63 -0.43 -15.56
CA GLY A 104 10.56 0.67 -15.44
C GLY A 104 10.07 1.79 -14.54
N ARG A 105 10.88 2.84 -14.42
CA ARG A 105 10.54 4.02 -13.62
C ARG A 105 9.77 5.02 -14.48
N VAL A 106 8.56 5.36 -14.07
CA VAL A 106 7.71 6.35 -14.75
C VAL A 106 7.27 7.40 -13.74
N GLU A 107 7.55 8.66 -14.01
CA GLU A 107 7.06 9.78 -13.21
C GLU A 107 5.66 10.16 -13.71
N LEU A 108 4.73 10.35 -12.77
CA LEU A 108 3.35 10.74 -13.08
C LEU A 108 3.03 12.08 -12.40
N SER A 109 2.63 13.06 -13.17
CA SER A 109 2.32 14.40 -12.65
C SER A 109 0.98 14.42 -11.89
N ALA A 110 0.06 13.52 -12.23
CA ALA A 110 -1.26 13.45 -11.60
C ALA A 110 -1.31 12.45 -10.43
N TRP A 111 -0.23 11.76 -10.13
CA TRP A 111 -0.21 10.72 -9.11
C TRP A 111 1.02 10.83 -8.22
N PRO A 112 0.87 10.92 -6.90
CA PRO A 112 -0.40 11.05 -6.18
C PRO A 112 -0.95 12.47 -6.23
N ASN A 113 -2.25 12.61 -5.99
CA ASN A 113 -2.87 13.92 -5.87
C ASN A 113 -2.49 14.52 -4.50
N VAL A 114 -1.80 15.65 -4.51
CA VAL A 114 -1.28 16.30 -3.30
C VAL A 114 -2.01 17.60 -2.94
N THR A 115 -3.11 17.90 -3.62
CA THR A 115 -3.88 19.12 -3.36
C THR A 115 -5.27 18.85 -2.79
#